data_4f7c34605b5d8d3d7a393654f5f1c6d5
#
_entry.id   4f7c34605b5d8d3d7a393654f5f1c6d5
#
_cell.length_a   1.000
_cell.length_b   1.000
_cell.length_c   1.000
_cell.angle_alpha   90.00
_cell.angle_beta   90.00
_cell.angle_gamma   90.00
#
_symmetry.space_group_name_H-M   'P 1'
#
loop_
_entity.id
_entity.type
_entity.pdbx_description
1 polymer ?
#
loop_
_entity_poly.entity_id
_entity_poly.type
_entity_poly.pdbx_seq_one_letter_code
_entity_poly.pdbx_strand_id
1 'polypeptide(L)'
;MSIDVEPQEAFPYKAVTEEIKAQYPHVFAVTGPLPPRLCKTCFDKTVAALLLVLSAPILLLMKLAYVVEGWWIPENKGPMFFYYNAVSAGQIIPKYKIRLIKTKFIEPEGAKRHDWMAYSAEWTADSRTYMGRFVKKFYLDELPQFYSILKGDMSIVGPRPLAVIHFERDRAQGNVTRSLLKGGLLGLGHINKGTTEMGNPVYEYEYADQYLKRSSLGLLMLDLWIVWRGILVVVKGGGY
;
A
#
# COMPACT_ATOMS: atom_id res chain seq x y z
N MET A 1 -21.94 -12.37 17.84
CA MET A 1 -21.15 -11.48 18.71
C MET A 1 -20.26 -10.68 17.78
N SER A 2 -20.75 -9.51 17.32
CA SER A 2 -20.01 -8.62 16.42
C SER A 2 -18.88 -8.00 17.25
N ILE A 3 -17.66 -8.38 16.95
CA ILE A 3 -16.51 -7.66 17.48
C ILE A 3 -16.39 -6.41 16.63
N ASP A 4 -17.02 -5.32 17.08
CA ASP A 4 -16.81 -3.96 16.56
C ASP A 4 -15.41 -3.47 16.99
N VAL A 5 -14.38 -4.24 16.64
CA VAL A 5 -13.01 -3.76 16.72
C VAL A 5 -12.72 -3.17 15.35
N GLU A 6 -12.76 -1.84 15.26
CA GLU A 6 -12.20 -1.15 14.09
C GLU A 6 -10.81 -1.73 13.81
N PRO A 7 -10.53 -2.14 12.56
CA PRO A 7 -9.21 -2.64 12.21
C PRO A 7 -8.18 -1.58 12.57
N GLN A 8 -7.27 -1.91 13.48
CA GLN A 8 -6.12 -1.06 13.76
C GLN A 8 -5.34 -0.93 12.45
N GLU A 9 -5.30 0.28 11.92
CA GLU A 9 -4.48 0.54 10.75
C GLU A 9 -3.01 0.35 11.12
N ALA A 10 -2.28 -0.36 10.26
CA ALA A 10 -0.83 -0.48 10.39
C ALA A 10 -0.11 0.88 10.32
N PHE A 11 -0.85 1.93 9.98
CA PHE A 11 -0.35 3.29 9.83
C PHE A 11 -1.32 4.26 10.51
N PRO A 12 -0.94 4.91 11.63
CA PRO A 12 -1.79 5.89 12.29
C PRO A 12 -1.84 7.17 11.45
N TYR A 13 -2.93 7.37 10.70
CA TYR A 13 -3.16 8.62 9.97
C TYR A 13 -3.62 9.71 10.93
N LYS A 14 -2.98 10.87 10.83
CA LYS A 14 -3.32 12.06 11.62
C LYS A 14 -4.08 13.05 10.75
N ALA A 15 -4.98 13.81 11.36
CA ALA A 15 -5.67 14.89 10.66
C ALA A 15 -4.71 15.97 10.18
N VAL A 16 -5.08 16.64 9.10
CA VAL A 16 -4.32 17.80 8.59
C VAL A 16 -4.46 18.95 9.55
N THR A 17 -3.32 19.52 9.96
CA THR A 17 -3.29 20.70 10.83
C THR A 17 -3.36 21.99 10.01
N GLU A 18 -3.73 23.11 10.67
CA GLU A 18 -3.76 24.41 10.02
C GLU A 18 -2.37 24.88 9.59
N GLU A 19 -1.31 24.42 10.29
CA GLU A 19 0.07 24.69 9.91
C GLU A 19 0.40 24.05 8.56
N ILE A 20 -0.03 22.80 8.33
CA ILE A 20 0.15 22.11 7.03
C ILE A 20 -0.60 22.83 5.93
N LYS A 21 -1.82 23.29 6.18
CA LYS A 21 -2.61 24.06 5.20
C LYS A 21 -1.93 25.39 4.87
N ALA A 22 -1.40 26.08 5.87
CA ALA A 22 -0.69 27.35 5.69
C ALA A 22 0.64 27.16 4.96
N GLN A 23 1.33 26.01 5.17
CA GLN A 23 2.61 25.72 4.53
C GLN A 23 2.45 25.30 3.06
N TYR A 24 1.37 24.58 2.72
CA TYR A 24 1.14 23.99 1.40
C TYR A 24 -0.15 24.45 0.71
N PRO A 25 -0.52 25.75 0.74
CA PRO A 25 -1.82 26.22 0.21
C PRO A 25 -2.01 25.90 -1.27
N HIS A 26 -0.92 25.90 -2.04
CA HIS A 26 -0.94 25.56 -3.46
C HIS A 26 -1.25 24.09 -3.73
N VAL A 27 -0.95 23.16 -2.81
CA VAL A 27 -1.33 21.75 -2.93
C VAL A 27 -2.85 21.60 -2.72
N PHE A 28 -3.42 22.32 -1.77
CA PHE A 28 -4.86 22.34 -1.54
C PHE A 28 -5.65 23.03 -2.66
N ALA A 29 -5.03 23.91 -3.41
CA ALA A 29 -5.65 24.57 -4.57
C ALA A 29 -5.76 23.66 -5.81
N VAL A 30 -5.07 22.52 -5.82
CA VAL A 30 -5.12 21.58 -6.96
C VAL A 30 -6.45 20.84 -6.96
N THR A 31 -7.12 20.86 -8.10
CA THR A 31 -8.36 20.12 -8.33
C THR A 31 -8.08 18.91 -9.23
N GLY A 32 -8.22 17.72 -8.67
CA GLY A 32 -8.05 16.45 -9.40
C GLY A 32 -6.61 15.93 -9.49
N PRO A 33 -6.43 14.78 -10.14
CA PRO A 33 -5.15 14.08 -10.19
C PRO A 33 -4.05 14.88 -10.86
N LEU A 34 -2.85 14.82 -10.29
CA LEU A 34 -1.67 15.43 -10.88
C LEU A 34 -1.24 14.70 -12.17
N PRO A 35 -0.78 15.41 -13.20
CA PRO A 35 -0.37 14.80 -14.46
C PRO A 35 0.84 13.89 -14.26
N PRO A 36 0.91 12.76 -15.01
CA PRO A 36 2.02 11.83 -14.89
C PRO A 36 3.35 12.48 -15.32
N ARG A 37 4.43 12.15 -14.62
CA ARG A 37 5.79 12.59 -14.95
C ARG A 37 6.51 11.50 -15.74
N LEU A 38 7.01 11.83 -16.94
CA LEU A 38 7.55 10.86 -17.89
C LEU A 38 8.66 9.98 -17.29
N CYS A 39 9.72 10.57 -16.73
CA CYS A 39 10.84 9.80 -16.17
C CYS A 39 10.39 8.87 -15.05
N LYS A 40 9.51 9.37 -14.15
CA LYS A 40 8.90 8.57 -13.08
C LYS A 40 8.08 7.41 -13.65
N THR A 41 7.22 7.67 -14.63
CA THR A 41 6.36 6.64 -15.22
C THR A 41 7.18 5.56 -15.94
N CYS A 42 8.24 5.94 -16.67
CA CYS A 42 9.14 4.97 -17.28
C CYS A 42 9.86 4.13 -16.23
N PHE A 43 10.39 4.75 -15.19
CA PHE A 43 11.03 4.06 -14.07
C PHE A 43 10.06 3.07 -13.38
N ASP A 44 8.87 3.54 -12.98
CA ASP A 44 7.85 2.74 -12.32
C ASP A 44 7.52 1.47 -13.13
N LYS A 45 7.23 1.64 -14.43
CA LYS A 45 6.85 0.51 -15.29
C LYS A 45 8.01 -0.45 -15.56
N THR A 46 9.22 0.08 -15.79
CA THR A 46 10.41 -0.75 -16.07
C THR A 46 10.76 -1.60 -14.84
N VAL A 47 10.82 -0.98 -13.65
CA VAL A 47 11.11 -1.68 -12.40
C VAL A 47 10.01 -2.68 -12.07
N ALA A 48 8.74 -2.31 -12.23
CA ALA A 48 7.62 -3.21 -11.98
C ALA A 48 7.65 -4.44 -12.91
N ALA A 49 7.91 -4.25 -14.20
CA ALA A 49 8.04 -5.35 -15.16
C ALA A 49 9.19 -6.29 -14.77
N LEU A 50 10.36 -5.73 -14.45
CA LEU A 50 11.54 -6.51 -14.03
C LEU A 50 11.24 -7.31 -12.76
N LEU A 51 10.66 -6.67 -11.74
CA LEU A 51 10.36 -7.34 -10.47
C LEU A 51 9.26 -8.39 -10.61
N LEU A 52 8.27 -8.20 -11.50
CA LEU A 52 7.28 -9.24 -11.82
C LEU A 52 7.95 -10.48 -12.44
N VAL A 53 8.83 -10.29 -13.42
CA VAL A 53 9.55 -11.40 -14.05
C VAL A 53 10.43 -12.12 -13.03
N LEU A 54 11.21 -11.39 -12.23
CA LEU A 54 12.09 -11.96 -11.21
C LEU A 54 11.32 -12.66 -10.09
N SER A 55 10.14 -12.16 -9.72
CA SER A 55 9.30 -12.76 -8.68
C SER A 55 8.44 -13.92 -9.18
N ALA A 56 8.26 -14.11 -10.49
CA ALA A 56 7.40 -15.14 -11.05
C ALA A 56 7.73 -16.57 -10.56
N PRO A 57 9.00 -17.04 -10.54
CA PRO A 57 9.31 -18.37 -10.00
C PRO A 57 9.02 -18.47 -8.51
N ILE A 58 9.25 -17.40 -7.73
CA ILE A 58 8.93 -17.36 -6.29
C ILE A 58 7.42 -17.47 -6.09
N LEU A 59 6.63 -16.70 -6.85
CA LEU A 59 5.16 -16.73 -6.80
C LEU A 59 4.62 -18.12 -7.17
N LEU A 60 5.23 -18.80 -8.16
CA LEU A 60 4.86 -20.15 -8.53
C LEU A 60 5.13 -21.14 -7.39
N LEU A 61 6.33 -21.12 -6.80
CA LEU A 61 6.67 -21.97 -5.66
C LEU A 61 5.75 -21.71 -4.46
N MET A 62 5.45 -20.45 -4.18
CA MET A 62 4.50 -20.08 -3.15
C MET A 62 3.09 -20.62 -3.44
N LYS A 63 2.64 -20.54 -4.71
CA LYS A 63 1.35 -21.10 -5.11
C LYS A 63 1.28 -22.60 -4.86
N LEU A 64 2.33 -23.35 -5.19
CA LEU A 64 2.43 -24.79 -4.89
C LEU A 64 2.39 -25.04 -3.38
N ALA A 65 3.13 -24.26 -2.59
CA ALA A 65 3.14 -24.38 -1.13
C ALA A 65 1.75 -24.10 -0.50
N TYR A 66 1.01 -23.09 -0.98
CA TYR A 66 -0.38 -22.83 -0.55
C TYR A 66 -1.33 -23.99 -0.87
N VAL A 67 -1.14 -24.65 -2.03
CA VAL A 67 -1.95 -25.81 -2.42
C VAL A 67 -1.63 -27.00 -1.51
N VAL A 68 -0.35 -27.30 -1.29
CA VAL A 68 0.10 -28.40 -0.42
C VAL A 68 -0.37 -28.17 1.03
N GLU A 69 -0.19 -26.94 1.56
CA GLU A 69 -0.69 -26.59 2.90
C GLU A 69 -2.19 -26.82 3.03
N GLY A 70 -2.98 -26.42 2.00
CA GLY A 70 -4.44 -26.61 2.00
C GLY A 70 -4.88 -28.07 1.88
N TRP A 71 -4.03 -28.99 1.37
CA TRP A 71 -4.29 -30.43 1.40
C TRP A 71 -4.04 -31.04 2.78
N TRP A 72 -2.99 -30.62 3.45
CA TRP A 72 -2.65 -31.14 4.78
C TRP A 72 -3.48 -30.51 5.88
N ILE A 73 -3.87 -29.23 5.72
CA ILE A 73 -4.60 -28.45 6.71
C ILE A 73 -5.81 -27.81 6.02
N PRO A 74 -6.98 -28.52 5.98
CA PRO A 74 -8.15 -28.05 5.23
C PRO A 74 -8.64 -26.64 5.60
N GLU A 75 -8.45 -26.20 6.86
CA GLU A 75 -8.79 -24.83 7.29
C GLU A 75 -7.94 -23.73 6.64
N ASN A 76 -6.78 -24.09 6.09
CA ASN A 76 -5.88 -23.18 5.37
C ASN A 76 -6.15 -23.14 3.87
N LYS A 77 -7.04 -24.03 3.37
CA LYS A 77 -7.41 -24.07 1.95
C LYS A 77 -8.05 -22.75 1.52
N GLY A 78 -7.66 -22.25 0.33
CA GLY A 78 -8.24 -21.05 -0.26
C GLY A 78 -7.33 -20.43 -1.33
N PRO A 79 -7.82 -19.38 -2.01
CA PRO A 79 -7.04 -18.70 -3.04
C PRO A 79 -5.77 -18.06 -2.43
N MET A 80 -4.66 -18.11 -3.15
CA MET A 80 -3.43 -17.41 -2.75
C MET A 80 -3.56 -15.91 -2.95
N PHE A 81 -4.16 -15.48 -4.06
CA PHE A 81 -4.32 -14.06 -4.39
C PHE A 81 -5.71 -13.56 -4.04
N PHE A 82 -5.76 -12.33 -3.58
CA PHE A 82 -6.99 -11.57 -3.43
C PHE A 82 -6.74 -10.09 -3.73
N TYR A 83 -7.77 -9.30 -3.78
CA TYR A 83 -7.68 -7.85 -3.81
C TYR A 83 -8.82 -7.22 -3.00
N TYR A 84 -8.62 -5.99 -2.61
CA TYR A 84 -9.66 -5.12 -2.10
C TYR A 84 -9.60 -3.77 -2.80
N ASN A 85 -10.71 -3.05 -2.76
CA ASN A 85 -10.83 -1.74 -3.36
C ASN A 85 -10.05 -0.71 -2.52
N ALA A 86 -9.12 -0.02 -3.17
CA ALA A 86 -8.33 1.06 -2.58
C ALA A 86 -8.38 2.30 -3.47
N VAL A 87 -7.95 3.44 -2.94
CA VAL A 87 -7.95 4.70 -3.70
C VAL A 87 -6.52 5.12 -4.06
N SER A 88 -6.34 5.51 -5.32
CA SER A 88 -5.10 5.99 -5.92
C SER A 88 -5.42 7.13 -6.89
N ALA A 89 -4.88 8.31 -6.67
CA ALA A 89 -5.19 9.51 -7.45
C ALA A 89 -6.70 9.76 -7.60
N GLY A 90 -7.45 9.58 -6.50
CA GLY A 90 -8.92 9.74 -6.48
C GLY A 90 -9.72 8.66 -7.21
N GLN A 91 -9.06 7.64 -7.78
CA GLN A 91 -9.71 6.54 -8.49
C GLN A 91 -9.74 5.28 -7.62
N ILE A 92 -10.83 4.54 -7.66
CA ILE A 92 -10.92 3.21 -7.03
C ILE A 92 -10.15 2.23 -7.90
N ILE A 93 -9.19 1.53 -7.29
CA ILE A 93 -8.35 0.53 -7.94
C ILE A 93 -8.38 -0.79 -7.16
N PRO A 94 -8.20 -1.94 -7.81
CA PRO A 94 -7.97 -3.20 -7.11
C PRO A 94 -6.56 -3.24 -6.54
N LYS A 95 -6.43 -3.28 -5.22
CA LYS A 95 -5.14 -3.46 -4.54
C LYS A 95 -4.90 -4.94 -4.31
N TYR A 96 -4.05 -5.54 -5.14
CA TYR A 96 -3.73 -6.97 -5.09
C TYR A 96 -2.79 -7.31 -3.95
N LYS A 97 -3.07 -8.44 -3.29
CA LYS A 97 -2.22 -8.98 -2.21
C LYS A 97 -2.19 -10.51 -2.25
N ILE A 98 -1.23 -11.08 -1.53
CA ILE A 98 -1.23 -12.51 -1.21
C ILE A 98 -1.95 -12.71 0.13
N ARG A 99 -2.82 -13.71 0.21
CA ARG A 99 -3.61 -14.04 1.39
C ARG A 99 -2.71 -14.50 2.52
N LEU A 100 -2.89 -13.88 3.68
CA LEU A 100 -2.14 -14.22 4.91
C LEU A 100 -2.93 -15.10 5.86
N ILE A 101 -4.27 -14.96 5.87
CA ILE A 101 -5.16 -15.51 6.90
C ILE A 101 -5.91 -16.75 6.42
N LYS A 102 -6.34 -17.56 7.38
CA LYS A 102 -7.24 -18.69 7.16
C LYS A 102 -8.59 -18.19 6.65
N THR A 103 -9.22 -18.93 5.77
CA THR A 103 -10.50 -18.52 5.13
C THR A 103 -11.63 -18.31 6.13
N LYS A 104 -11.64 -19.03 7.25
CA LYS A 104 -12.67 -18.88 8.29
C LYS A 104 -12.70 -17.50 8.97
N PHE A 105 -11.62 -16.72 8.88
CA PHE A 105 -11.54 -15.36 9.40
C PHE A 105 -11.90 -14.29 8.38
N ILE A 106 -12.20 -14.69 7.13
CA ILE A 106 -12.62 -13.77 6.09
C ILE A 106 -14.15 -13.64 6.16
N GLU A 107 -14.62 -12.42 6.37
CA GLU A 107 -16.05 -12.13 6.37
C GLU A 107 -16.59 -12.24 4.92
N PRO A 108 -17.57 -13.16 4.65
CA PRO A 108 -17.94 -13.50 3.27
C PRO A 108 -18.53 -12.33 2.48
N GLU A 109 -19.36 -11.50 3.11
CA GLU A 109 -20.01 -10.38 2.42
C GLU A 109 -19.02 -9.25 2.12
N GLY A 110 -18.10 -8.95 3.03
CA GLY A 110 -17.04 -8.01 2.78
C GLY A 110 -16.08 -8.50 1.69
N ALA A 111 -15.76 -9.80 1.68
CA ALA A 111 -14.93 -10.40 0.65
C ALA A 111 -15.58 -10.29 -0.75
N LYS A 112 -16.91 -10.49 -0.87
CA LYS A 112 -17.64 -10.33 -2.12
C LYS A 112 -17.63 -8.88 -2.62
N ARG A 113 -17.69 -7.92 -1.72
CA ARG A 113 -17.61 -6.48 -2.05
C ARG A 113 -16.18 -6.00 -2.24
N HIS A 114 -15.19 -6.85 -2.02
CA HIS A 114 -13.77 -6.47 -1.97
C HIS A 114 -13.51 -5.37 -0.93
N ASP A 115 -14.11 -5.55 0.25
CA ASP A 115 -13.97 -4.64 1.37
C ASP A 115 -12.76 -5.01 2.22
N TRP A 116 -12.01 -4.00 2.69
CA TRP A 116 -10.86 -4.21 3.59
C TRP A 116 -11.25 -4.92 4.89
N MET A 117 -12.43 -4.65 5.43
CA MET A 117 -12.91 -5.22 6.70
C MET A 117 -12.93 -6.76 6.71
N ALA A 118 -13.03 -7.39 5.53
CA ALA A 118 -12.95 -8.84 5.39
C ALA A 118 -11.60 -9.42 5.86
N TYR A 119 -10.56 -8.58 5.94
CA TYR A 119 -9.18 -8.99 6.23
C TYR A 119 -8.64 -8.39 7.53
N SER A 120 -9.50 -7.89 8.42
CA SER A 120 -9.11 -7.29 9.71
C SER A 120 -8.31 -8.25 10.59
N ALA A 121 -8.54 -9.56 10.45
CA ALA A 121 -7.82 -10.60 11.18
C ALA A 121 -6.34 -10.77 10.78
N GLU A 122 -5.83 -10.08 9.76
CA GLU A 122 -4.42 -10.16 9.34
C GLU A 122 -3.42 -9.85 10.46
N TRP A 123 -3.86 -9.09 11.46
CA TRP A 123 -3.01 -8.59 12.54
C TRP A 123 -2.80 -9.60 13.67
N THR A 124 -3.56 -10.70 13.72
CA THR A 124 -3.41 -11.73 14.75
C THR A 124 -2.61 -12.92 14.23
N ALA A 125 -1.61 -13.38 15.00
CA ALA A 125 -0.76 -14.49 14.59
C ALA A 125 -1.55 -15.79 14.39
N ASP A 126 -2.58 -16.03 15.21
CA ASP A 126 -3.37 -17.28 15.19
C ASP A 126 -4.33 -17.36 13.99
N SER A 127 -4.68 -16.21 13.41
CA SER A 127 -5.49 -16.16 12.20
C SER A 127 -4.72 -16.52 10.94
N ARG A 128 -3.38 -16.42 10.96
CA ARG A 128 -2.54 -16.65 9.78
C ARG A 128 -2.36 -18.12 9.46
N THR A 129 -2.28 -18.43 8.17
CA THR A 129 -1.79 -19.73 7.69
C THR A 129 -0.28 -19.84 7.91
N TYR A 130 0.32 -21.02 7.81
CA TYR A 130 1.78 -21.16 7.90
C TYR A 130 2.48 -20.38 6.78
N MET A 131 1.98 -20.53 5.53
CA MET A 131 2.47 -19.72 4.41
C MET A 131 2.22 -18.23 4.64
N GLY A 132 1.09 -17.85 5.20
CA GLY A 132 0.79 -16.46 5.54
C GLY A 132 1.78 -15.84 6.53
N ARG A 133 2.25 -16.61 7.53
CA ARG A 133 3.31 -16.16 8.45
C ARG A 133 4.64 -15.93 7.71
N PHE A 134 5.03 -16.88 6.84
CA PHE A 134 6.22 -16.75 6.01
C PHE A 134 6.14 -15.52 5.09
N VAL A 135 5.06 -15.40 4.35
CA VAL A 135 4.81 -14.29 3.42
C VAL A 135 4.87 -12.94 4.14
N LYS A 136 4.25 -12.83 5.32
CA LYS A 136 4.26 -11.60 6.13
C LYS A 136 5.65 -11.25 6.63
N LYS A 137 6.41 -12.25 7.09
CA LYS A 137 7.79 -12.06 7.60
C LYS A 137 8.71 -11.42 6.56
N PHE A 138 8.53 -11.76 5.28
CA PHE A 138 9.38 -11.28 4.18
C PHE A 138 8.71 -10.21 3.31
N TYR A 139 7.55 -9.66 3.72
CA TYR A 139 6.80 -8.62 2.97
C TYR A 139 6.41 -9.03 1.55
N LEU A 140 6.32 -10.34 1.29
CA LEU A 140 5.98 -10.87 -0.02
C LEU A 140 4.51 -10.67 -0.39
N ASP A 141 3.66 -10.32 0.58
CA ASP A 141 2.22 -10.08 0.37
C ASP A 141 1.94 -8.91 -0.58
N GLU A 142 2.88 -8.02 -0.76
CA GLU A 142 2.75 -6.86 -1.64
C GLU A 142 3.31 -7.06 -3.06
N LEU A 143 3.98 -8.19 -3.35
CA LEU A 143 4.50 -8.48 -4.70
C LEU A 143 3.47 -8.33 -5.83
N PRO A 144 2.19 -8.74 -5.67
CA PRO A 144 1.20 -8.56 -6.73
C PRO A 144 0.93 -7.09 -7.08
N GLN A 145 1.27 -6.13 -6.22
CA GLN A 145 1.06 -4.70 -6.49
C GLN A 145 1.97 -4.17 -7.62
N PHE A 146 3.07 -4.87 -7.95
CA PHE A 146 3.86 -4.53 -9.14
C PHE A 146 3.03 -4.64 -10.43
N TYR A 147 2.04 -5.53 -10.47
CA TYR A 147 1.08 -5.57 -11.57
C TYR A 147 0.24 -4.28 -11.65
N SER A 148 -0.22 -3.74 -10.51
CA SER A 148 -0.94 -2.47 -10.47
C SER A 148 -0.07 -1.29 -10.91
N ILE A 149 1.25 -1.33 -10.60
CA ILE A 149 2.21 -0.31 -11.04
C ILE A 149 2.43 -0.41 -12.56
N LEU A 150 2.59 -1.62 -13.09
CA LEU A 150 2.76 -1.85 -14.52
C LEU A 150 1.54 -1.36 -15.32
N LYS A 151 0.33 -1.63 -14.83
CA LYS A 151 -0.92 -1.07 -15.38
C LYS A 151 -0.98 0.46 -15.32
N GLY A 152 -0.32 1.06 -14.33
CA GLY A 152 -0.37 2.49 -14.08
C GLY A 152 -1.41 2.93 -13.06
N ASP A 153 -2.04 1.98 -12.35
CA ASP A 153 -2.97 2.25 -11.25
C ASP A 153 -2.24 2.77 -10.01
N MET A 154 -0.99 2.34 -9.82
CA MET A 154 -0.11 2.70 -8.72
C MET A 154 1.25 3.19 -9.22
N SER A 155 2.09 3.59 -8.28
CA SER A 155 3.49 3.99 -8.48
C SER A 155 4.38 3.28 -7.46
N ILE A 156 5.69 3.25 -7.67
CA ILE A 156 6.65 2.78 -6.67
C ILE A 156 6.66 3.76 -5.48
N VAL A 157 6.71 5.07 -5.79
CA VAL A 157 6.75 6.12 -4.76
C VAL A 157 5.49 6.98 -4.81
N GLY A 158 4.83 7.12 -3.65
CA GLY A 158 3.63 7.92 -3.48
C GLY A 158 3.00 7.70 -2.09
N PRO A 159 1.89 8.38 -1.77
CA PRO A 159 1.14 8.11 -0.55
C PRO A 159 0.61 6.68 -0.55
N ARG A 160 0.51 6.05 0.63
CA ARG A 160 -0.03 4.68 0.73
C ARG A 160 -1.49 4.65 0.25
N PRO A 161 -1.86 3.78 -0.71
CA PRO A 161 -3.26 3.67 -1.15
C PRO A 161 -4.08 3.04 -0.02
N LEU A 162 -5.14 3.75 0.40
CA LEU A 162 -6.05 3.33 1.45
C LEU A 162 -7.24 2.57 0.88
N ALA A 163 -7.80 1.62 1.65
CA ALA A 163 -9.13 1.09 1.38
C ALA A 163 -10.16 2.23 1.35
N VAL A 164 -11.25 2.06 0.60
CA VAL A 164 -12.23 3.13 0.36
C VAL A 164 -12.74 3.74 1.67
N ILE A 165 -13.09 2.92 2.66
CA ILE A 165 -13.57 3.39 3.97
C ILE A 165 -12.54 4.27 4.69
N HIS A 166 -11.28 3.89 4.64
CA HIS A 166 -10.18 4.65 5.27
C HIS A 166 -9.86 5.92 4.48
N PHE A 167 -9.96 5.87 3.16
CA PHE A 167 -9.80 7.06 2.32
C PHE A 167 -10.90 8.10 2.60
N GLU A 168 -12.16 7.68 2.76
CA GLU A 168 -13.25 8.59 3.08
C GLU A 168 -13.06 9.26 4.44
N ARG A 169 -12.60 8.49 5.45
CA ARG A 169 -12.23 9.03 6.76
C ARG A 169 -11.08 10.04 6.64
N ASP A 170 -10.02 9.69 5.94
CA ASP A 170 -8.84 10.53 5.72
C ASP A 170 -9.22 11.84 5.01
N ARG A 171 -10.07 11.76 3.99
CA ARG A 171 -10.62 12.92 3.28
C ARG A 171 -11.51 13.78 4.18
N ALA A 172 -12.33 13.18 5.03
CA ALA A 172 -13.15 13.92 6.00
C ALA A 172 -12.29 14.68 7.04
N GLN A 173 -11.05 14.22 7.29
CA GLN A 173 -10.05 14.90 8.11
C GLN A 173 -9.27 15.98 7.35
N GLY A 174 -9.66 16.29 6.09
CA GLY A 174 -9.07 17.33 5.27
C GLY A 174 -7.88 16.92 4.42
N ASN A 175 -7.51 15.63 4.39
CA ASN A 175 -6.43 15.13 3.53
C ASN A 175 -6.86 15.10 2.06
N VAL A 176 -5.98 15.63 1.17
CA VAL A 176 -6.23 15.68 -0.28
C VAL A 176 -5.22 14.89 -1.10
N THR A 177 -4.08 14.52 -0.51
CA THR A 177 -2.92 13.96 -1.21
C THR A 177 -3.23 12.71 -2.03
N ARG A 178 -4.09 11.80 -1.52
CA ARG A 178 -4.52 10.57 -2.20
C ARG A 178 -5.50 10.79 -3.34
N SER A 179 -6.14 11.96 -3.37
CA SER A 179 -6.95 12.40 -4.53
C SER A 179 -6.07 12.96 -5.65
N LEU A 180 -4.87 13.44 -5.32
CA LEU A 180 -3.95 14.10 -6.25
C LEU A 180 -2.89 13.15 -6.82
N LEU A 181 -2.35 12.26 -5.99
CA LEU A 181 -1.18 11.43 -6.30
C LEU A 181 -1.56 9.95 -6.43
N LYS A 182 -0.87 9.25 -7.34
CA LYS A 182 -0.97 7.78 -7.39
C LYS A 182 -0.46 7.17 -6.10
N GLY A 183 -1.18 6.15 -5.63
CA GLY A 183 -0.78 5.36 -4.48
C GLY A 183 0.56 4.68 -4.71
N GLY A 184 1.46 4.73 -3.70
CA GLY A 184 2.80 4.17 -3.76
C GLY A 184 3.00 2.97 -2.84
N LEU A 185 3.97 2.12 -3.18
CA LEU A 185 4.51 1.10 -2.26
C LEU A 185 5.33 1.75 -1.14
N LEU A 186 6.07 2.77 -1.49
CA LEU A 186 6.91 3.57 -0.59
C LEU A 186 6.50 5.04 -0.65
N GLY A 187 6.83 5.79 0.38
CA GLY A 187 6.62 7.24 0.42
C GLY A 187 7.48 7.87 1.51
N LEU A 188 7.56 9.18 1.55
CA LEU A 188 8.31 9.92 2.60
C LEU A 188 7.85 9.53 4.00
N GLY A 189 6.55 9.31 4.22
CA GLY A 189 6.03 8.84 5.50
C GLY A 189 6.50 7.43 5.89
N HIS A 190 6.78 6.55 4.92
CA HIS A 190 7.27 5.20 5.20
C HIS A 190 8.72 5.19 5.72
N ILE A 191 9.54 6.17 5.34
CA ILE A 191 10.93 6.28 5.80
C ILE A 191 10.99 6.55 7.30
N ASN A 192 9.94 7.14 7.86
CA ASN A 192 9.80 7.47 9.28
C ASN A 192 9.06 6.38 10.08
N LYS A 193 8.86 5.20 9.49
CA LYS A 193 8.24 4.07 10.19
C LYS A 193 9.07 3.67 11.42
N GLY A 194 8.37 3.46 12.54
CA GLY A 194 9.01 3.16 13.83
C GLY A 194 9.47 4.40 14.62
N THR A 195 9.18 5.61 14.15
CA THR A 195 9.43 6.86 14.88
C THR A 195 8.10 7.50 15.32
N THR A 196 8.17 8.52 16.16
CA THR A 196 7.01 9.35 16.58
C THR A 196 6.35 10.09 15.41
N GLU A 197 7.07 10.23 14.31
CA GLU A 197 6.61 10.89 13.08
C GLU A 197 5.80 9.97 12.16
N MET A 198 5.67 8.71 12.51
CA MET A 198 4.86 7.76 11.73
C MET A 198 3.41 8.24 11.63
N GLY A 199 2.86 8.25 10.41
CA GLY A 199 1.49 8.71 10.13
C GLY A 199 1.31 10.23 10.10
N ASN A 200 2.39 11.02 10.22
CA ASN A 200 2.29 12.47 10.06
C ASN A 200 2.02 12.82 8.58
N PRO A 201 0.88 13.47 8.25
CA PRO A 201 0.52 13.78 6.88
C PRO A 201 1.46 14.78 6.20
N VAL A 202 2.26 15.55 6.96
CA VAL A 202 3.19 16.55 6.42
C VAL A 202 4.09 15.96 5.33
N TYR A 203 4.55 14.73 5.49
CA TYR A 203 5.40 14.05 4.51
C TYR A 203 4.74 13.80 3.16
N GLU A 204 3.42 13.59 3.16
CA GLU A 204 2.66 13.43 1.92
C GLU A 204 2.48 14.77 1.21
N TYR A 205 2.26 15.84 1.97
CA TYR A 205 2.20 17.21 1.44
C TYR A 205 3.56 17.68 0.95
N GLU A 206 4.63 17.38 1.65
CA GLU A 206 6.00 17.63 1.19
C GLU A 206 6.25 16.93 -0.16
N TYR A 207 5.89 15.66 -0.28
CA TYR A 207 6.04 14.94 -1.55
C TYR A 207 5.17 15.53 -2.66
N ALA A 208 3.93 15.95 -2.37
CA ALA A 208 3.06 16.62 -3.33
C ALA A 208 3.65 17.96 -3.81
N ASP A 209 4.21 18.75 -2.89
CA ASP A 209 4.91 19.99 -3.19
C ASP A 209 6.12 19.76 -4.11
N GLN A 210 6.95 18.75 -3.80
CA GLN A 210 8.08 18.37 -4.63
C GLN A 210 7.65 17.85 -6.00
N TYR A 211 6.52 17.13 -6.07
CA TYR A 211 5.93 16.68 -7.33
C TYR A 211 5.53 17.84 -8.23
N LEU A 212 4.97 18.90 -7.67
CA LEU A 212 4.58 20.12 -8.40
C LEU A 212 5.79 20.93 -8.88
N LYS A 213 6.81 21.09 -8.02
CA LYS A 213 7.93 22.01 -8.25
C LYS A 213 9.06 21.42 -9.09
N ARG A 214 9.32 20.10 -8.96
CA ARG A 214 10.47 19.47 -9.61
C ARG A 214 10.22 19.20 -11.09
N SER A 215 11.31 19.22 -11.88
CA SER A 215 11.31 18.63 -13.22
C SER A 215 11.08 17.12 -13.16
N SER A 216 10.73 16.48 -14.28
CA SER A 216 10.52 15.04 -14.36
C SER A 216 11.74 14.22 -13.87
N LEU A 217 12.95 14.64 -14.24
CA LEU A 217 14.20 14.01 -13.79
C LEU A 217 14.48 14.30 -12.30
N GLY A 218 14.25 15.55 -11.86
CA GLY A 218 14.45 15.93 -10.46
C GLY A 218 13.50 15.18 -9.51
N LEU A 219 12.28 14.89 -9.94
CA LEU A 219 11.36 14.05 -9.19
C LEU A 219 11.83 12.59 -9.15
N LEU A 220 12.32 12.05 -10.28
CA LEU A 220 12.88 10.70 -10.31
C LEU A 220 14.06 10.55 -9.34
N MET A 221 14.95 11.54 -9.24
CA MET A 221 16.06 11.49 -8.28
C MET A 221 15.56 11.46 -6.83
N LEU A 222 14.51 12.21 -6.51
CA LEU A 222 13.86 12.14 -5.20
C LEU A 222 13.28 10.74 -4.96
N ASP A 223 12.58 10.17 -5.95
CA ASP A 223 11.99 8.83 -5.84
C ASP A 223 13.07 7.76 -5.61
N LEU A 224 14.19 7.81 -6.31
CA LEU A 224 15.33 6.91 -6.11
C LEU A 224 15.90 7.02 -4.69
N TRP A 225 15.99 8.24 -4.16
CA TRP A 225 16.42 8.47 -2.78
C TRP A 225 15.42 7.88 -1.78
N ILE A 226 14.11 8.06 -2.00
CA ILE A 226 13.05 7.48 -1.15
C ILE A 226 13.13 5.95 -1.18
N VAL A 227 13.29 5.34 -2.36
CA VAL A 227 13.43 3.88 -2.51
C VAL A 227 14.64 3.38 -1.74
N TRP A 228 15.79 4.03 -1.89
CA TRP A 228 17.00 3.68 -1.15
C TRP A 228 16.80 3.74 0.36
N ARG A 229 16.21 4.83 0.86
CA ARG A 229 15.91 4.99 2.29
C ARG A 229 14.90 3.95 2.79
N GLY A 230 13.87 3.66 1.99
CA GLY A 230 12.87 2.63 2.31
C GLY A 230 13.48 1.23 2.42
N ILE A 231 14.38 0.86 1.52
CA ILE A 231 15.13 -0.41 1.57
C ILE A 231 15.93 -0.49 2.88
N LEU A 232 16.63 0.58 3.27
CA LEU A 232 17.39 0.61 4.52
C LEU A 232 16.50 0.43 5.76
N VAL A 233 15.29 0.99 5.78
CA VAL A 233 14.33 0.79 6.87
C VAL A 233 13.90 -0.68 6.97
N VAL A 234 13.60 -1.31 5.84
CA VAL A 234 13.21 -2.73 5.79
C VAL A 234 14.35 -3.64 6.27
N VAL A 235 15.57 -3.42 5.77
CA VAL A 235 16.76 -4.22 6.14
C VAL A 235 17.10 -4.10 7.63
N LYS A 236 16.90 -2.92 8.22
CA LYS A 236 17.12 -2.69 9.67
C LYS A 236 16.01 -3.25 10.56
N GLY A 237 15.04 -3.97 10.01
CA GLY A 237 13.95 -4.57 10.76
C GLY A 237 12.86 -3.57 11.19
N GLY A 238 12.86 -2.34 10.67
CA GLY A 238 11.83 -1.31 10.92
C GLY A 238 10.48 -1.60 10.25
N GLY A 239 10.23 -2.84 9.89
CA GLY A 239 9.06 -3.27 9.15
C GLY A 239 7.85 -3.75 9.97
N TYR A 240 7.85 -3.61 11.30
CA TYR A 240 6.74 -4.01 12.17
C TYR A 240 5.71 -2.93 12.32
#